data_5fdfe697f55d762892d561ef91979c28
#
_entry.id   5fdfe697f55d762892d561ef91979c28
#
_cell.length_a   1.000
_cell.length_b   1.000
_cell.length_c   1.000
_cell.angle_alpha   90.00
_cell.angle_beta   90.00
_cell.angle_gamma   90.00
#
_symmetry.space_group_name_H-M   'P 1'
#
loop_
_entity.id
_entity.type
_entity.pdbx_description
1 polymer ?
#
loop_
_entity_poly.entity_id
_entity_poly.type
_entity_poly.pdbx_seq_one_letter_code
_entity_poly.pdbx_strand_id
1 'polypeptide(L)'
;MTDSLTPSPATADAPVPAADASAELPLFPLQMVLFPGGLLQLKVFEARYLDLMSHCLRNHSPFGVVCLREGTEVRHSGRDKAGDKAADKPRFESVAVLAHLQELDSDHAGILRARCLGGQRVRLGVARQRADGLWLAPAEPCPDDEASPVSDELQQAADALGQAIGALAAQDQTPFARPYQLDDAGWVANRWCEILPISLAAKYRLMVLDEPLLRLKLVDEFLRGKGVV
;
A
#
# COMPACT_ATOMS: atom_id res chain seq x y z
N MET A 1 8.33 -52.83 33.05
CA MET A 1 7.13 -52.25 32.38
C MET A 1 7.45 -50.80 32.14
N THR A 2 7.97 -50.50 30.99
CA THR A 2 8.38 -49.15 30.54
C THR A 2 7.43 -48.70 29.45
N ASP A 3 6.65 -47.71 29.81
CA ASP A 3 5.63 -47.14 28.92
C ASP A 3 6.27 -46.06 28.04
N SER A 4 6.39 -46.32 26.74
CA SER A 4 6.98 -45.41 25.80
C SER A 4 5.88 -44.50 25.23
N LEU A 5 5.89 -43.23 25.64
CA LEU A 5 5.05 -42.18 25.05
C LEU A 5 5.72 -41.68 23.75
N THR A 6 5.18 -42.07 22.63
CA THR A 6 5.47 -41.49 21.30
C THR A 6 4.81 -40.11 21.16
N PRO A 7 5.53 -39.09 20.69
CA PRO A 7 4.90 -37.80 20.38
C PRO A 7 4.11 -37.88 19.06
N SER A 8 2.89 -37.34 19.10
CA SER A 8 1.99 -37.17 17.96
C SER A 8 2.55 -36.18 16.94
N PRO A 9 2.39 -36.39 15.62
CA PRO A 9 2.90 -35.48 14.62
C PRO A 9 2.07 -34.19 14.55
N ALA A 10 2.77 -33.09 14.37
CA ALA A 10 2.26 -31.75 14.20
C ALA A 10 1.19 -31.66 13.09
N THR A 11 0.17 -30.92 13.41
CA THR A 11 -0.98 -30.60 12.55
C THR A 11 -0.50 -29.89 11.29
N ALA A 12 -0.83 -30.45 10.16
CA ALA A 12 -0.53 -29.89 8.84
C ALA A 12 -1.17 -28.51 8.66
N ASP A 13 -0.35 -27.64 8.12
CA ASP A 13 -0.68 -26.34 7.55
C ASP A 13 -1.92 -26.45 6.63
N ALA A 14 -3.01 -25.83 7.04
CA ALA A 14 -4.22 -25.78 6.24
C ALA A 14 -3.96 -24.83 5.07
N PRO A 15 -4.24 -25.20 3.81
CA PRO A 15 -4.06 -24.32 2.67
C PRO A 15 -4.98 -23.10 2.81
N VAL A 16 -4.38 -21.91 2.76
CA VAL A 16 -5.11 -20.64 2.64
C VAL A 16 -6.00 -20.75 1.39
N PRO A 17 -7.33 -20.55 1.50
CA PRO A 17 -8.20 -20.66 0.36
C PRO A 17 -7.76 -19.70 -0.74
N ALA A 18 -7.49 -20.24 -1.93
CA ALA A 18 -7.22 -19.46 -3.13
C ALA A 18 -8.36 -18.45 -3.31
N ALA A 19 -8.03 -17.17 -3.35
CA ALA A 19 -8.99 -16.11 -3.61
C ALA A 19 -9.72 -16.42 -4.91
N ASP A 20 -11.04 -16.43 -4.85
CA ASP A 20 -11.91 -16.67 -5.99
C ASP A 20 -11.59 -15.67 -7.09
N ALA A 21 -11.02 -16.13 -8.21
CA ALA A 21 -10.49 -15.29 -9.30
C ALA A 21 -11.57 -14.47 -10.03
N SER A 22 -12.82 -14.49 -9.55
CA SER A 22 -13.96 -13.72 -10.06
C SER A 22 -14.37 -12.54 -9.17
N ALA A 23 -13.79 -12.37 -7.99
CA ALA A 23 -14.14 -11.29 -7.07
C ALA A 23 -13.46 -9.98 -7.48
N GLU A 24 -14.26 -8.98 -7.90
CA GLU A 24 -13.74 -7.64 -8.19
C GLU A 24 -13.22 -6.95 -6.93
N LEU A 25 -12.02 -6.41 -7.01
CA LEU A 25 -11.37 -5.68 -5.92
C LEU A 25 -12.01 -4.29 -5.76
N PRO A 26 -12.51 -3.93 -4.56
CA PRO A 26 -12.90 -2.56 -4.27
C PRO A 26 -11.68 -1.63 -4.28
N LEU A 27 -11.81 -0.46 -4.91
CA LEU A 27 -10.73 0.49 -5.07
C LEU A 27 -10.94 1.73 -4.20
N PHE A 28 -9.86 2.19 -3.62
CA PHE A 28 -9.76 3.47 -2.92
C PHE A 28 -8.76 4.36 -3.68
N PRO A 29 -9.24 5.26 -4.54
CA PRO A 29 -8.39 6.16 -5.31
C PRO A 29 -7.82 7.28 -4.43
N LEU A 30 -6.50 7.50 -4.50
CA LEU A 30 -5.77 8.53 -3.74
C LEU A 30 -4.76 9.26 -4.62
N GLN A 31 -4.47 10.52 -4.28
CA GLN A 31 -3.34 11.27 -4.86
C GLN A 31 -2.03 10.95 -4.12
N MET A 32 -1.81 9.69 -3.85
CA MET A 32 -0.58 9.16 -3.27
C MET A 32 -0.28 7.77 -3.80
N VAL A 33 0.93 7.30 -3.60
CA VAL A 33 1.35 5.94 -3.90
C VAL A 33 1.57 5.20 -2.59
N LEU A 34 0.82 4.12 -2.38
CA LEU A 34 1.09 3.16 -1.32
C LEU A 34 2.16 2.19 -1.81
N PHE A 35 3.11 1.87 -0.95
CA PHE A 35 4.14 0.86 -1.23
C PHE A 35 3.86 -0.42 -0.44
N PRO A 36 4.33 -1.59 -0.92
CA PRO A 36 4.32 -2.82 -0.12
C PRO A 36 4.98 -2.61 1.24
N GLY A 37 4.35 -3.09 2.32
CA GLY A 37 4.79 -2.87 3.70
C GLY A 37 4.60 -1.45 4.24
N GLY A 38 4.05 -0.53 3.45
CA GLY A 38 3.81 0.86 3.86
C GLY A 38 2.62 1.03 4.80
N LEU A 39 2.71 1.99 5.71
CA LEU A 39 1.59 2.38 6.55
C LEU A 39 0.74 3.45 5.86
N LEU A 40 -0.56 3.21 5.80
CA LEU A 40 -1.55 4.15 5.29
C LEU A 40 -2.51 4.53 6.40
N GLN A 41 -2.62 5.83 6.66
CA GLN A 41 -3.63 6.37 7.57
C GLN A 41 -4.69 7.11 6.76
N LEU A 42 -5.94 6.71 6.92
CA LEU A 42 -7.07 7.30 6.22
C LEU A 42 -8.03 7.95 7.21
N LYS A 43 -8.56 9.10 6.79
CA LYS A 43 -9.71 9.72 7.41
C LYS A 43 -10.91 9.53 6.48
N VAL A 44 -11.82 8.65 6.87
CA VAL A 44 -12.92 8.18 6.02
C VAL A 44 -14.22 8.81 6.47
N PHE A 45 -14.92 9.50 5.57
CA PHE A 45 -16.18 10.20 5.84
C PHE A 45 -17.24 10.03 4.74
N GLU A 46 -16.87 9.56 3.56
CA GLU A 46 -17.84 9.26 2.50
C GLU A 46 -18.54 7.92 2.75
N ALA A 47 -19.87 7.88 2.61
CA ALA A 47 -20.69 6.69 2.91
C ALA A 47 -20.16 5.42 2.23
N ARG A 48 -19.83 5.49 0.94
CA ARG A 48 -19.29 4.34 0.17
C ARG A 48 -18.01 3.76 0.78
N TYR A 49 -17.17 4.61 1.37
CA TYR A 49 -15.92 4.16 2.00
C TYR A 49 -16.10 3.76 3.46
N LEU A 50 -17.08 4.35 4.18
CA LEU A 50 -17.49 3.86 5.50
C LEU A 50 -18.03 2.43 5.41
N ASP A 51 -18.85 2.15 4.40
CA ASP A 51 -19.36 0.82 4.12
C ASP A 51 -18.24 -0.15 3.72
N LEU A 52 -17.27 0.31 2.91
CA LEU A 52 -16.09 -0.46 2.54
C LEU A 52 -15.26 -0.83 3.78
N MET A 53 -14.94 0.13 4.66
CA MET A 53 -14.18 -0.15 5.88
C MET A 53 -14.91 -1.16 6.78
N SER A 54 -16.23 -1.00 6.92
CA SER A 54 -17.08 -1.93 7.67
C SER A 54 -17.07 -3.33 7.06
N HIS A 55 -17.07 -3.44 5.73
CA HIS A 55 -16.97 -4.71 5.02
C HIS A 55 -15.59 -5.36 5.24
N CYS A 56 -14.52 -4.62 5.05
CA CYS A 56 -13.15 -5.11 5.23
C CYS A 56 -12.90 -5.59 6.67
N LEU A 57 -13.43 -4.88 7.66
CA LEU A 57 -13.30 -5.27 9.07
C LEU A 57 -13.99 -6.61 9.35
N ARG A 58 -15.21 -6.79 8.84
CA ARG A 58 -15.98 -8.03 9.09
C ARG A 58 -15.43 -9.25 8.37
N ASN A 59 -14.89 -9.06 7.16
CA ASN A 59 -14.48 -10.16 6.29
C ASN A 59 -12.97 -10.35 6.23
N HIS A 60 -12.19 -9.53 6.94
CA HIS A 60 -10.73 -9.49 6.86
C HIS A 60 -10.23 -9.41 5.41
N SER A 61 -11.03 -8.76 4.53
CA SER A 61 -10.71 -8.62 3.12
C SER A 61 -9.94 -7.33 2.86
N PRO A 62 -8.95 -7.34 1.94
CA PRO A 62 -8.25 -6.13 1.53
C PRO A 62 -9.09 -5.30 0.55
N PHE A 63 -8.63 -4.07 0.32
CA PHE A 63 -9.07 -3.22 -0.78
C PHE A 63 -7.86 -2.71 -1.54
N GLY A 64 -8.03 -2.28 -2.78
CA GLY A 64 -6.95 -1.76 -3.61
C GLY A 64 -6.78 -0.25 -3.42
N VAL A 65 -5.61 0.20 -3.01
CA VAL A 65 -5.22 1.61 -3.07
C VAL A 65 -4.61 1.88 -4.43
N VAL A 66 -5.23 2.77 -5.20
CA VAL A 66 -4.80 3.10 -6.56
C VAL A 66 -4.48 4.58 -6.68
N CYS A 67 -3.34 4.89 -7.31
CA CYS A 67 -2.92 6.27 -7.53
C CYS A 67 -3.77 6.92 -8.64
N LEU A 68 -4.28 8.11 -8.37
CA LEU A 68 -4.97 8.95 -9.35
C LEU A 68 -3.95 9.64 -10.26
N ARG A 69 -4.12 9.48 -11.57
CA ARG A 69 -3.39 10.26 -12.58
C ARG A 69 -4.05 11.61 -12.83
N GLU A 70 -5.39 11.60 -12.90
CA GLU A 70 -6.24 12.77 -13.15
C GLU A 70 -7.55 12.59 -12.36
N GLY A 71 -8.14 13.68 -11.91
CA GLY A 71 -9.39 13.69 -11.15
C GLY A 71 -9.19 14.01 -9.66
N THR A 72 -10.27 13.96 -8.89
CA THR A 72 -10.29 14.27 -7.46
C THR A 72 -10.61 13.04 -6.62
N GLU A 73 -10.06 12.98 -5.41
CA GLU A 73 -10.34 11.91 -4.43
C GLU A 73 -11.77 11.95 -3.90
N VAL A 74 -12.31 13.15 -3.75
CA VAL A 74 -13.60 13.41 -3.10
C VAL A 74 -14.63 13.85 -4.13
N ARG A 75 -15.82 13.24 -4.09
CA ARG A 75 -16.97 13.77 -4.82
C ARG A 75 -17.48 15.05 -4.14
N HIS A 76 -17.41 16.15 -4.84
CA HIS A 76 -18.10 17.37 -4.38
C HIS A 76 -19.60 17.20 -4.57
N SER A 77 -20.34 17.14 -3.45
CA SER A 77 -21.82 17.16 -3.44
C SER A 77 -22.30 18.57 -3.75
N GLY A 78 -22.15 19.03 -4.99
CA GLY A 78 -22.57 20.38 -5.36
C GLY A 78 -22.72 20.54 -6.86
N ARG A 79 -23.98 20.55 -7.33
CA ARG A 79 -24.47 21.02 -8.64
C ARG A 79 -23.58 20.70 -9.83
N ASP A 80 -23.69 19.49 -10.31
CA ASP A 80 -23.27 19.13 -11.66
C ASP A 80 -24.09 19.98 -12.66
N LYS A 81 -23.45 20.99 -13.25
CA LYS A 81 -24.00 21.62 -14.45
C LYS A 81 -23.98 20.57 -15.55
N ALA A 82 -25.15 20.23 -16.03
CA ALA A 82 -25.37 19.29 -17.12
C ALA A 82 -24.66 19.82 -18.40
N GLY A 83 -23.41 19.40 -18.62
CA GLY A 83 -22.65 19.82 -19.81
C GLY A 83 -21.31 19.13 -19.99
N ASP A 84 -20.68 18.62 -18.93
CA ASP A 84 -19.28 18.17 -18.99
C ASP A 84 -19.09 16.71 -18.52
N LYS A 85 -19.95 15.80 -19.02
CA LYS A 85 -19.96 14.38 -18.61
C LYS A 85 -18.78 13.54 -19.10
N ALA A 86 -17.91 14.06 -19.94
CA ALA A 86 -16.79 13.29 -20.52
C ALA A 86 -15.42 13.63 -19.91
N ALA A 87 -15.26 14.80 -19.28
CA ALA A 87 -13.96 15.30 -18.82
C ALA A 87 -13.59 14.89 -17.39
N ASP A 88 -14.51 14.32 -16.60
CA ASP A 88 -14.33 14.17 -15.15
C ASP A 88 -14.32 12.71 -14.66
N LYS A 89 -14.07 11.74 -15.53
CA LYS A 89 -13.83 10.37 -15.08
C LYS A 89 -12.41 10.27 -14.55
N PRO A 90 -12.23 9.93 -13.27
CA PRO A 90 -10.90 9.76 -12.71
C PRO A 90 -10.12 8.70 -13.51
N ARG A 91 -8.89 9.02 -13.84
CA ARG A 91 -7.96 8.09 -14.47
C ARG A 91 -7.05 7.51 -13.42
N PHE A 92 -7.04 6.21 -13.33
CA PHE A 92 -6.22 5.45 -12.39
C PHE A 92 -4.94 4.97 -13.05
N GLU A 93 -3.93 4.76 -12.25
CA GLU A 93 -2.77 3.95 -12.62
C GLU A 93 -3.19 2.48 -12.74
N SER A 94 -2.42 1.69 -13.50
CA SER A 94 -2.77 0.29 -13.81
C SER A 94 -2.37 -0.71 -12.74
N VAL A 95 -1.57 -0.30 -11.74
CA VAL A 95 -1.16 -1.14 -10.62
C VAL A 95 -1.61 -0.47 -9.34
N ALA A 96 -2.27 -1.25 -8.48
CA ALA A 96 -2.65 -0.88 -7.14
C ALA A 96 -1.84 -1.69 -6.11
N VAL A 97 -1.88 -1.26 -4.86
CA VAL A 97 -1.37 -2.03 -3.72
C VAL A 97 -2.56 -2.41 -2.84
N LEU A 98 -2.64 -3.69 -2.47
CA LEU A 98 -3.63 -4.15 -1.51
C LEU A 98 -3.40 -3.46 -0.17
N ALA A 99 -4.47 -2.95 0.43
CA ALA A 99 -4.43 -2.37 1.76
C ALA A 99 -5.20 -3.27 2.73
N HIS A 100 -4.51 -3.73 3.77
CA HIS A 100 -5.07 -4.57 4.82
C HIS A 100 -5.39 -3.70 6.04
N LEU A 101 -6.65 -3.63 6.41
CA LEU A 101 -7.10 -2.88 7.59
C LEU A 101 -6.51 -3.50 8.86
N GLN A 102 -5.78 -2.70 9.63
CA GLN A 102 -5.17 -3.09 10.90
C GLN A 102 -5.99 -2.58 12.09
N GLU A 103 -6.34 -1.30 12.03
CA GLU A 103 -7.06 -0.60 13.10
C GLU A 103 -8.15 0.28 12.47
N LEU A 104 -9.29 0.36 13.16
CA LEU A 104 -10.41 1.22 12.76
C LEU A 104 -11.02 1.87 14.00
N ASP A 105 -10.87 3.19 14.10
CA ASP A 105 -11.36 3.98 15.23
C ASP A 105 -12.39 5.01 14.76
N SER A 106 -13.31 5.36 15.66
CA SER A 106 -14.23 6.47 15.46
C SER A 106 -13.61 7.77 15.96
N ASP A 107 -13.37 8.72 15.06
CA ASP A 107 -12.86 10.04 15.42
C ASP A 107 -14.00 10.93 15.96
N HIS A 108 -15.08 11.03 15.17
CA HIS A 108 -16.32 11.75 15.47
C HIS A 108 -17.49 11.06 14.77
N ALA A 109 -18.71 11.45 15.07
CA ALA A 109 -19.89 10.90 14.39
C ALA A 109 -19.75 11.04 12.86
N GLY A 110 -19.75 9.90 12.15
CA GLY A 110 -19.63 9.85 10.69
C GLY A 110 -18.20 9.95 10.14
N ILE A 111 -17.18 9.95 10.99
CA ILE A 111 -15.76 9.96 10.55
C ILE A 111 -15.02 8.80 11.20
N LEU A 112 -14.40 7.95 10.38
CA LEU A 112 -13.54 6.85 10.82
C LEU A 112 -12.09 7.18 10.53
N ARG A 113 -11.21 6.78 11.44
CA ARG A 113 -9.76 6.69 11.21
C ARG A 113 -9.41 5.24 10.97
N ALA A 114 -8.88 4.97 9.79
CA ALA A 114 -8.40 3.64 9.43
C ALA A 114 -6.88 3.65 9.32
N ARG A 115 -6.24 2.65 9.94
CA ARG A 115 -4.82 2.36 9.76
C ARG A 115 -4.69 1.07 8.97
N CYS A 116 -4.01 1.14 7.84
CA CYS A 116 -3.86 0.03 6.93
C CYS A 116 -2.38 -0.27 6.68
N LEU A 117 -2.08 -1.53 6.37
CA LEU A 117 -0.77 -1.99 5.94
C LEU A 117 -0.83 -2.31 4.44
N GLY A 118 0.10 -1.79 3.66
CA GLY A 118 0.28 -2.13 2.26
C GLY A 118 0.76 -3.56 2.10
N GLY A 119 0.05 -4.32 1.27
CA GLY A 119 0.35 -5.70 0.93
C GLY A 119 0.92 -5.81 -0.49
N GLN A 120 0.52 -6.87 -1.17
CA GLN A 120 0.95 -7.20 -2.52
C GLN A 120 0.49 -6.17 -3.56
N ARG A 121 1.31 -5.96 -4.58
CA ARG A 121 0.93 -5.22 -5.78
C ARG A 121 -0.04 -6.06 -6.62
N VAL A 122 -1.02 -5.39 -7.22
CA VAL A 122 -1.98 -6.04 -8.11
C VAL A 122 -2.16 -5.21 -9.38
N ARG A 123 -2.22 -5.88 -10.53
CA ARG A 123 -2.54 -5.29 -11.82
C ARG A 123 -4.04 -5.21 -11.98
N LEU A 124 -4.53 -4.03 -12.28
CA LEU A 124 -5.97 -3.77 -12.43
C LEU A 124 -6.41 -3.99 -13.88
N GLY A 125 -7.54 -4.66 -14.05
CA GLY A 125 -8.30 -4.65 -15.28
C GLY A 125 -9.12 -3.36 -15.43
N VAL A 126 -10.12 -3.39 -16.29
CA VAL A 126 -10.98 -2.23 -16.54
C VAL A 126 -11.83 -1.93 -15.31
N ALA A 127 -11.60 -0.76 -14.72
CA ALA A 127 -12.38 -0.32 -13.57
C ALA A 127 -13.79 0.11 -13.96
N ARG A 128 -14.78 -0.28 -13.14
CA ARG A 128 -16.16 0.16 -13.23
C ARG A 128 -16.64 0.80 -11.95
N GLN A 129 -17.63 1.67 -12.06
CA GLN A 129 -18.21 2.30 -10.89
C GLN A 129 -19.53 1.64 -10.53
N ARG A 130 -19.71 1.28 -9.28
CA ARG A 130 -20.97 0.79 -8.70
C ARG A 130 -21.97 1.95 -8.52
N ALA A 131 -23.27 1.65 -8.33
CA ALA A 131 -24.32 2.65 -8.18
C ALA A 131 -24.11 3.64 -7.03
N ASP A 132 -23.50 3.17 -5.92
CA ASP A 132 -23.11 3.99 -4.76
C ASP A 132 -21.85 4.83 -5.01
N GLY A 133 -21.22 4.65 -6.17
CA GLY A 133 -20.01 5.38 -6.57
C GLY A 133 -18.69 4.71 -6.16
N LEU A 134 -18.72 3.52 -5.54
CA LEU A 134 -17.50 2.75 -5.27
C LEU A 134 -16.93 2.20 -6.57
N TRP A 135 -15.62 2.33 -6.74
CA TRP A 135 -14.92 1.73 -7.87
C TRP A 135 -14.55 0.28 -7.60
N LEU A 136 -14.69 -0.55 -8.62
CA LEU A 136 -14.35 -1.96 -8.60
C LEU A 136 -13.51 -2.27 -9.85
N ALA A 137 -12.55 -3.18 -9.73
CA ALA A 137 -11.82 -3.70 -10.89
C ALA A 137 -11.45 -5.17 -10.68
N PRO A 138 -11.39 -5.97 -11.76
CA PRO A 138 -10.63 -7.21 -11.72
C PRO A 138 -9.19 -6.93 -11.33
N ALA A 139 -8.59 -7.79 -10.51
CA ALA A 139 -7.23 -7.61 -10.05
C ALA A 139 -6.45 -8.91 -10.15
N GLU A 140 -5.27 -8.84 -10.73
CA GLU A 140 -4.34 -9.97 -10.87
C GLU A 140 -3.11 -9.69 -10.00
N PRO A 141 -2.65 -10.65 -9.17
CA PRO A 141 -1.45 -10.49 -8.37
C PRO A 141 -0.22 -10.19 -9.25
N CYS A 142 0.57 -9.19 -8.85
CA CYS A 142 1.92 -9.02 -9.39
C CYS A 142 2.90 -9.85 -8.54
N PRO A 143 4.03 -10.29 -9.09
CA PRO A 143 5.07 -10.90 -8.29
C PRO A 143 5.50 -9.99 -7.14
N ASP A 144 5.74 -10.57 -5.98
CA ASP A 144 6.36 -9.87 -4.86
C ASP A 144 7.84 -9.61 -5.17
N ASP A 145 8.42 -8.62 -4.51
CA ASP A 145 9.86 -8.39 -4.58
C ASP A 145 10.60 -9.63 -4.03
N GLU A 146 11.60 -10.09 -4.74
CA GLU A 146 12.51 -11.10 -4.19
C GLU A 146 13.36 -10.46 -3.08
N ALA A 147 13.51 -11.17 -1.96
CA ALA A 147 14.38 -10.74 -0.89
C ALA A 147 15.81 -10.52 -1.42
N SER A 148 16.28 -9.30 -1.35
CA SER A 148 17.53 -8.88 -1.96
C SER A 148 18.40 -8.16 -0.92
N PRO A 149 19.55 -8.73 -0.52
CA PRO A 149 20.41 -8.05 0.44
C PRO A 149 20.92 -6.72 -0.12
N VAL A 150 21.05 -5.73 0.75
CA VAL A 150 21.67 -4.46 0.41
C VAL A 150 23.15 -4.71 0.07
N SER A 151 23.59 -4.28 -1.12
CA SER A 151 25.00 -4.38 -1.50
C SER A 151 25.86 -3.34 -0.78
N ASP A 152 27.17 -3.62 -0.64
CA ASP A 152 28.12 -2.70 0.02
C ASP A 152 28.09 -1.29 -0.58
N GLU A 153 27.86 -1.17 -1.90
CA GLU A 153 27.76 0.11 -2.61
C GLU A 153 26.54 0.95 -2.18
N LEU A 154 25.48 0.30 -1.73
CA LEU A 154 24.20 0.90 -1.33
C LEU A 154 24.01 0.97 0.18
N GLN A 155 24.99 0.49 0.96
CA GLN A 155 24.90 0.43 2.42
C GLN A 155 24.67 1.82 3.04
N GLN A 156 25.26 2.86 2.46
CA GLN A 156 25.07 4.23 2.94
C GLN A 156 23.61 4.68 2.88
N ALA A 157 22.84 4.25 1.87
CA ALA A 157 21.42 4.56 1.78
C ALA A 157 20.60 3.85 2.88
N ALA A 158 20.96 2.60 3.23
CA ALA A 158 20.32 1.87 4.32
C ALA A 158 20.65 2.49 5.69
N ASP A 159 21.92 2.83 5.92
CA ASP A 159 22.37 3.46 7.17
C ASP A 159 21.72 4.84 7.38
N ALA A 160 21.64 5.65 6.33
CA ALA A 160 20.96 6.95 6.35
C ALA A 160 19.45 6.80 6.65
N LEU A 161 18.78 5.76 6.11
CA LEU A 161 17.40 5.46 6.47
C LEU A 161 17.27 5.10 7.95
N GLY A 162 18.16 4.27 8.47
CA GLY A 162 18.21 3.93 9.90
C GLY A 162 18.33 5.17 10.78
N GLN A 163 19.21 6.09 10.41
CA GLN A 163 19.38 7.39 11.11
C GLN A 163 18.09 8.24 11.02
N ALA A 164 17.48 8.34 9.84
CA ALA A 164 16.23 9.07 9.66
C ALA A 164 15.10 8.49 10.51
N ILE A 165 14.98 7.16 10.59
CA ILE A 165 14.02 6.47 11.46
C ILE A 165 14.27 6.83 12.92
N GLY A 166 15.53 6.80 13.38
CA GLY A 166 15.89 7.18 14.74
C GLY A 166 15.55 8.64 15.06
N ALA A 167 15.82 9.55 14.14
CA ALA A 167 15.49 10.96 14.29
C ALA A 167 13.98 11.22 14.36
N LEU A 168 13.18 10.53 13.54
CA LEU A 168 11.72 10.60 13.55
C LEU A 168 11.14 10.00 14.86
N ALA A 169 11.69 8.87 15.32
CA ALA A 169 11.26 8.25 16.56
C ALA A 169 11.53 9.16 17.79
N ALA A 170 12.62 9.92 17.79
CA ALA A 170 12.91 10.92 18.82
C ALA A 170 11.89 12.07 18.87
N GLN A 171 11.07 12.22 17.82
CA GLN A 171 9.97 13.19 17.69
C GLN A 171 8.59 12.53 17.84
N ASP A 172 8.52 11.32 18.42
CA ASP A 172 7.31 10.49 18.52
C ASP A 172 6.64 10.17 17.17
N GLN A 173 7.41 10.21 16.08
CA GLN A 173 6.92 9.86 14.73
C GLN A 173 7.39 8.45 14.35
N THR A 174 6.45 7.57 14.04
CA THR A 174 6.71 6.19 13.61
C THR A 174 6.04 5.95 12.25
N PRO A 175 6.61 6.48 11.15
CA PRO A 175 5.96 6.44 9.83
C PRO A 175 5.98 5.03 9.21
N PHE A 176 6.78 4.11 9.72
CA PHE A 176 6.94 2.78 9.15
C PHE A 176 6.48 1.67 10.07
N ALA A 177 5.95 0.60 9.49
CA ALA A 177 5.61 -0.61 10.22
C ALA A 177 6.87 -1.37 10.66
N ARG A 178 6.79 -2.01 11.82
CA ARG A 178 7.83 -2.94 12.30
C ARG A 178 7.50 -4.37 11.83
N PRO A 179 8.50 -5.28 11.72
CA PRO A 179 9.93 -5.02 11.94
C PRO A 179 10.59 -4.21 10.81
N TYR A 180 11.66 -3.47 11.11
CA TYR A 180 12.45 -2.78 10.09
C TYR A 180 13.43 -3.77 9.44
N GLN A 181 13.52 -3.73 8.11
CA GLN A 181 14.34 -4.63 7.30
C GLN A 181 15.42 -3.83 6.56
N LEU A 182 16.35 -3.25 7.34
CA LEU A 182 17.42 -2.39 6.79
C LEU A 182 18.45 -3.16 5.97
N ASP A 183 18.42 -4.47 6.01
CA ASP A 183 19.23 -5.40 5.23
C ASP A 183 18.58 -5.82 3.90
N ASP A 184 17.29 -5.47 3.68
CA ASP A 184 16.57 -5.76 2.43
C ASP A 184 16.46 -4.52 1.53
N ALA A 185 17.01 -4.62 0.31
CA ALA A 185 17.05 -3.52 -0.64
C ALA A 185 15.67 -3.02 -1.07
N GLY A 186 14.71 -3.94 -1.23
CA GLY A 186 13.33 -3.62 -1.60
C GLY A 186 12.64 -2.81 -0.50
N TRP A 187 12.78 -3.26 0.73
CA TRP A 187 12.23 -2.57 1.89
C TRP A 187 12.84 -1.18 2.05
N VAL A 188 14.17 -1.07 2.01
CA VAL A 188 14.89 0.22 2.13
C VAL A 188 14.45 1.20 1.04
N ALA A 189 14.40 0.75 -0.22
CA ALA A 189 13.97 1.58 -1.34
C ALA A 189 12.53 2.06 -1.18
N ASN A 190 11.61 1.17 -0.79
CA ASN A 190 10.20 1.50 -0.58
C ASN A 190 10.04 2.55 0.53
N ARG A 191 10.72 2.39 1.67
CA ARG A 191 10.64 3.36 2.79
C ARG A 191 11.20 4.72 2.41
N TRP A 192 12.30 4.78 1.67
CA TRP A 192 12.79 6.03 1.13
C TRP A 192 11.78 6.70 0.18
N CYS A 193 11.20 5.94 -0.76
CA CYS A 193 10.19 6.47 -1.68
C CYS A 193 8.98 7.10 -0.98
N GLU A 194 8.60 6.60 0.20
CA GLU A 194 7.49 7.16 0.96
C GLU A 194 7.78 8.58 1.47
N ILE A 195 8.99 8.82 1.96
CA ILE A 195 9.37 10.09 2.62
C ILE A 195 10.06 11.09 1.69
N LEU A 196 10.62 10.64 0.57
CA LEU A 196 11.30 11.54 -0.37
C LEU A 196 10.33 12.49 -1.08
N PRO A 197 10.73 13.77 -1.26
CA PRO A 197 9.93 14.77 -1.96
C PRO A 197 10.05 14.64 -3.48
N ILE A 198 9.69 13.48 -4.01
CA ILE A 198 9.63 13.21 -5.46
C ILE A 198 8.18 13.21 -5.95
N SER A 199 7.99 13.40 -7.26
CA SER A 199 6.65 13.46 -7.85
C SER A 199 5.89 12.14 -7.71
N LEU A 200 4.55 12.20 -7.70
CA LEU A 200 3.70 11.00 -7.68
C LEU A 200 4.04 10.05 -8.85
N ALA A 201 4.28 10.59 -10.03
CA ALA A 201 4.67 9.80 -11.19
C ALA A 201 6.01 9.07 -10.98
N ALA A 202 6.99 9.71 -10.32
CA ALA A 202 8.26 9.07 -9.96
C ALA A 202 8.05 7.98 -8.90
N LYS A 203 7.28 8.27 -7.84
CA LYS A 203 6.91 7.26 -6.82
C LYS A 203 6.22 6.05 -7.45
N TYR A 204 5.26 6.29 -8.33
CA TYR A 204 4.56 5.21 -9.01
C TYR A 204 5.51 4.35 -9.87
N ARG A 205 6.39 4.98 -10.66
CA ARG A 205 7.37 4.25 -11.48
C ARG A 205 8.32 3.39 -10.63
N LEU A 206 8.75 3.90 -9.49
CA LEU A 206 9.58 3.15 -8.54
C LEU A 206 8.80 2.01 -7.89
N MET A 207 7.54 2.23 -7.53
CA MET A 207 6.68 1.22 -6.93
C MET A 207 6.41 0.03 -7.87
N VAL A 208 6.27 0.28 -9.17
CA VAL A 208 6.02 -0.79 -10.17
C VAL A 208 7.30 -1.44 -10.73
N LEU A 209 8.47 -0.96 -10.35
CA LEU A 209 9.75 -1.53 -10.77
C LEU A 209 9.98 -2.86 -10.04
N ASP A 210 10.10 -3.95 -10.79
CA ASP A 210 10.18 -5.32 -10.24
C ASP A 210 11.57 -5.70 -9.68
N GLU A 211 12.59 -4.85 -9.88
CA GLU A 211 13.96 -5.10 -9.44
C GLU A 211 14.31 -4.27 -8.18
N PRO A 212 14.32 -4.87 -6.98
CA PRO A 212 14.56 -4.15 -5.73
C PRO A 212 15.91 -3.42 -5.66
N LEU A 213 16.99 -4.09 -6.11
CA LEU A 213 18.33 -3.48 -6.14
C LEU A 213 18.40 -2.28 -7.09
N LEU A 214 17.79 -2.37 -8.27
CA LEU A 214 17.73 -1.25 -9.21
C LEU A 214 16.90 -0.10 -8.62
N ARG A 215 15.79 -0.41 -7.96
CA ARG A 215 14.97 0.59 -7.26
C ARG A 215 15.80 1.32 -6.20
N LEU A 216 16.55 0.58 -5.37
CA LEU A 216 17.40 1.18 -4.34
C LEU A 216 18.54 2.01 -4.96
N LYS A 217 19.14 1.56 -6.06
CA LYS A 217 20.18 2.29 -6.78
C LYS A 217 19.67 3.65 -7.29
N LEU A 218 18.47 3.70 -7.88
CA LEU A 218 17.85 4.96 -8.33
C LEU A 218 17.55 5.90 -7.15
N VAL A 219 17.17 5.35 -6.01
CA VAL A 219 16.99 6.11 -4.77
C VAL A 219 18.31 6.63 -4.25
N ASP A 220 19.38 5.84 -4.22
CA ASP A 220 20.72 6.24 -3.80
C ASP A 220 21.28 7.38 -4.68
N GLU A 221 21.13 7.27 -5.99
CA GLU A 221 21.51 8.34 -6.92
C GLU A 221 20.80 9.68 -6.59
N PHE A 222 19.50 9.60 -6.26
CA PHE A 222 18.76 10.79 -5.84
C PHE A 222 19.27 11.33 -4.50
N LEU A 223 19.55 10.47 -3.51
CA LEU A 223 20.06 10.86 -2.20
C LEU A 223 21.44 11.53 -2.30
N ARG A 224 22.35 10.97 -3.11
CA ARG A 224 23.66 11.57 -3.42
C ARG A 224 23.51 12.95 -4.08
N GLY A 225 22.60 13.04 -5.04
CA GLY A 225 22.32 14.32 -5.71
C GLY A 225 21.73 15.41 -4.79
N LYS A 226 21.23 15.01 -3.60
CA LYS A 226 20.74 15.90 -2.55
C LYS A 226 21.71 16.09 -1.37
N GLY A 227 22.85 15.39 -1.38
CA GLY A 227 23.84 15.45 -0.30
C GLY A 227 23.34 14.79 1.00
N VAL A 228 22.47 13.79 0.89
CA VAL A 228 21.97 13.00 2.04
C VAL A 228 22.93 11.86 2.35
N VAL A 229 23.54 11.28 1.32
CA VAL A 229 24.56 10.22 1.37
C VAL A 229 25.72 10.53 0.46
#